data_fee1029883d81e50ef3b327a016768f8
#
_entry.id   fee1029883d81e50ef3b327a016768f8
#
_cell.length_a   1.000
_cell.length_b   1.000
_cell.length_c   1.000
_cell.angle_alpha   90.00
_cell.angle_beta   90.00
_cell.angle_gamma   90.00
#
_symmetry.space_group_name_H-M   'P 1'
#
loop_
_entity.id
_entity.type
_entity.pdbx_description
1 polymer ?
#
loop_
_entity_poly.entity_id
_entity_poly.type
_entity_poly.pdbx_seq_one_letter_code
_entity_poly.pdbx_strand_id
1 'polypeptide(L)'
;MIRSCAVILLGCTELISAQTSSSGNVIKYQGALNNVKYVYATVAPVAHLKPGDVLDTNTLDCFGDAIKKPGDTLSMAPGDNPLTGPFFIDGAEPGDTLAAKILDLEVNGDQGVGALGPGFGALNATNYTPMLNPALPEKIWFYPIDHATNTATFQALDSKFSVKIPLHPFLGCIGVAPAGGEARSSIVPAEFGGNMDAPEASVGNTVYFPVNVKGGLLYLGDGHAAMGDGEVAGAAIEVPLRARVQVDLIKGHKINWPRFENEQASLTMPALSSTF
;
A
#
# COMPACT_ATOMS: atom_id res chain seq x y z
N MET A 1 20.72 -65.59 -2.07
CA MET A 1 21.57 -64.52 -1.47
C MET A 1 21.02 -63.17 -1.93
N ILE A 2 20.20 -62.58 -1.09
CA ILE A 2 19.59 -61.25 -1.36
C ILE A 2 20.38 -60.25 -0.49
N ARG A 3 21.08 -59.32 -1.16
CA ARG A 3 21.80 -58.24 -0.48
C ARG A 3 20.84 -57.06 -0.33
N SER A 4 20.46 -56.73 0.92
CA SER A 4 19.74 -55.51 1.27
C SER A 4 20.72 -54.32 1.23
N CYS A 5 20.42 -53.32 0.38
CA CYS A 5 21.03 -52.02 0.48
C CYS A 5 20.22 -51.16 1.45
N ALA A 6 20.81 -50.75 2.53
CA ALA A 6 20.27 -49.78 3.44
C ALA A 6 20.62 -48.37 2.89
N VAL A 7 19.60 -47.57 2.57
CA VAL A 7 19.74 -46.16 2.26
C VAL A 7 19.66 -45.38 3.55
N ILE A 8 20.77 -44.75 3.93
CA ILE A 8 20.83 -43.81 5.05
C ILE A 8 20.42 -42.46 4.54
N LEU A 9 19.20 -42.00 4.87
CA LEU A 9 18.80 -40.60 4.71
C LEU A 9 19.44 -39.79 5.85
N LEU A 10 20.44 -38.97 5.52
CA LEU A 10 20.88 -37.90 6.40
C LEU A 10 19.86 -36.76 6.27
N GLY A 11 19.00 -36.62 7.26
CA GLY A 11 18.16 -35.42 7.41
C GLY A 11 19.02 -34.26 7.94
N CYS A 12 19.30 -33.29 7.12
CA CYS A 12 19.78 -31.99 7.59
C CYS A 12 18.59 -31.26 8.23
N THR A 13 18.51 -31.31 9.55
CA THR A 13 17.69 -30.38 10.34
C THR A 13 18.44 -29.08 10.45
N GLU A 14 18.13 -28.11 9.56
CA GLU A 14 18.51 -26.74 9.81
C GLU A 14 17.76 -26.25 11.04
N LEU A 15 18.48 -26.05 12.12
CA LEU A 15 18.01 -25.34 13.31
C LEU A 15 17.82 -23.87 12.90
N ILE A 16 16.60 -23.50 12.55
CA ILE A 16 16.20 -22.11 12.47
C ILE A 16 16.26 -21.59 13.90
N SER A 17 17.33 -20.90 14.22
CA SER A 17 17.47 -20.15 15.45
C SER A 17 16.39 -19.07 15.45
N ALA A 18 15.35 -19.28 16.24
CA ALA A 18 14.38 -18.22 16.53
C ALA A 18 15.15 -17.08 17.20
N GLN A 19 15.45 -16.03 16.43
CA GLN A 19 15.90 -14.77 17.00
C GLN A 19 14.79 -14.26 17.91
N THR A 20 15.08 -14.20 19.20
CA THR A 20 14.22 -13.51 20.18
C THR A 20 14.09 -12.06 19.70
N SER A 21 12.93 -11.69 19.18
CA SER A 21 12.62 -10.32 18.83
C SER A 21 12.65 -9.48 20.12
N SER A 22 13.70 -8.68 20.28
CA SER A 22 13.62 -7.54 21.19
C SER A 22 12.43 -6.70 20.70
N SER A 23 11.51 -6.37 21.60
CA SER A 23 10.43 -5.43 21.27
C SER A 23 11.07 -4.13 20.78
N GLY A 24 10.95 -3.83 19.48
CA GLY A 24 11.47 -2.60 18.89
C GLY A 24 10.77 -1.38 19.48
N ASN A 25 11.36 -0.20 19.27
CA ASN A 25 10.75 1.03 19.71
C ASN A 25 9.54 1.38 18.82
N VAL A 26 8.61 2.17 19.36
CA VAL A 26 7.55 2.77 18.55
C VAL A 26 8.01 4.16 18.12
N ILE A 27 8.19 4.34 16.83
CA ILE A 27 8.55 5.62 16.20
C ILE A 27 7.28 6.27 15.67
N LYS A 28 6.93 7.43 16.21
CA LYS A 28 5.72 8.16 15.81
C LYS A 28 6.07 9.25 14.80
N TYR A 29 5.29 9.32 13.73
CA TYR A 29 5.36 10.38 12.73
C TYR A 29 3.96 10.76 12.26
N GLN A 30 3.73 12.05 12.03
CA GLN A 30 2.45 12.57 11.54
C GLN A 30 2.62 13.12 10.12
N GLY A 31 2.04 12.42 9.13
CA GLY A 31 1.89 12.90 7.78
C GLY A 31 0.84 14.02 7.72
N ALA A 32 1.13 15.05 6.96
CA ALA A 32 0.24 16.18 6.71
C ALA A 32 0.50 16.74 5.30
N LEU A 33 -0.45 17.45 4.73
CA LEU A 33 -0.39 17.94 3.35
C LEU A 33 0.88 18.74 3.02
N ASN A 34 1.48 19.41 3.99
CA ASN A 34 2.69 20.21 3.81
C ASN A 34 3.99 19.40 3.89
N ASN A 35 3.94 18.10 4.24
CA ASN A 35 5.13 17.27 4.39
C ASN A 35 5.08 15.94 3.61
N VAL A 36 3.95 15.61 2.99
CA VAL A 36 3.82 14.44 2.10
C VAL A 36 4.58 14.59 0.79
N LYS A 37 4.75 13.50 0.07
CA LYS A 37 5.40 13.44 -1.25
C LYS A 37 4.42 12.88 -2.27
N TYR A 38 4.63 13.19 -3.54
CA TYR A 38 3.87 12.66 -4.68
C TYR A 38 4.74 11.81 -5.61
N VAL A 39 5.91 11.43 -5.10
CA VAL A 39 6.86 10.58 -5.81
C VAL A 39 7.59 9.66 -4.84
N TYR A 40 7.91 8.48 -5.30
CA TYR A 40 8.92 7.61 -4.71
C TYR A 40 10.28 8.06 -5.23
N ALA A 41 11.17 8.48 -4.35
CA ALA A 41 12.46 9.04 -4.73
C ALA A 41 13.48 8.95 -3.59
N THR A 42 14.75 9.13 -3.91
CA THR A 42 15.80 9.28 -2.92
C THR A 42 15.85 10.74 -2.46
N VAL A 43 15.18 11.03 -1.36
CA VAL A 43 15.14 12.36 -0.72
C VAL A 43 15.42 12.22 0.78
N ALA A 44 15.63 13.36 1.47
CA ALA A 44 15.88 13.37 2.90
C ALA A 44 14.75 12.66 3.68
N PRO A 45 15.08 11.69 4.54
CA PRO A 45 14.08 10.95 5.31
C PRO A 45 13.46 11.83 6.39
N VAL A 46 12.20 11.53 6.73
CA VAL A 46 11.46 12.21 7.79
C VAL A 46 11.69 11.59 9.17
N ALA A 47 12.10 10.34 9.21
CA ALA A 47 12.49 9.63 10.43
C ALA A 47 13.39 8.43 10.10
N HIS A 48 14.06 7.90 11.13
CA HIS A 48 14.88 6.69 11.08
C HIS A 48 14.23 5.58 11.92
N LEU A 49 14.23 4.36 11.40
CA LEU A 49 13.79 3.16 12.07
C LEU A 49 14.91 2.12 12.05
N LYS A 50 15.03 1.35 13.11
CA LYS A 50 15.88 0.16 13.18
C LYS A 50 15.07 -1.08 12.83
N PRO A 51 15.69 -2.15 12.33
CA PRO A 51 15.04 -3.45 12.25
C PRO A 51 14.40 -3.83 13.58
N GLY A 52 13.13 -4.25 13.54
CA GLY A 52 12.29 -4.53 14.71
C GLY A 52 11.46 -3.35 15.21
N ASP A 53 11.76 -2.10 14.83
CA ASP A 53 10.97 -0.94 15.23
C ASP A 53 9.57 -0.95 14.58
N VAL A 54 8.61 -0.34 15.27
CA VAL A 54 7.25 -0.14 14.79
C VAL A 54 7.05 1.33 14.45
N LEU A 55 6.75 1.60 13.19
CA LEU A 55 6.27 2.90 12.73
C LEU A 55 4.78 3.04 13.12
N ASP A 56 4.43 4.10 13.86
CA ASP A 56 3.04 4.51 14.15
C ASP A 56 2.83 5.85 13.43
N THR A 57 2.08 5.83 12.34
CA THR A 57 1.90 6.98 11.44
C THR A 57 0.48 7.03 10.89
N ASN A 58 0.23 7.98 10.00
CA ASN A 58 -1.01 8.09 9.26
C ASN A 58 -0.74 8.30 7.77
N THR A 59 -1.74 8.03 6.94
CA THR A 59 -1.83 8.49 5.55
C THR A 59 -2.91 9.56 5.44
N LEU A 60 -2.87 10.35 4.38
CA LEU A 60 -4.03 11.07 3.84
C LEU A 60 -4.77 10.15 2.86
N ASP A 61 -6.01 10.50 2.49
CA ASP A 61 -6.67 9.83 1.35
C ASP A 61 -5.97 10.19 0.03
N CYS A 62 -6.31 9.50 -1.07
CA CYS A 62 -5.67 9.72 -2.37
C CYS A 62 -5.83 11.16 -2.89
N PHE A 63 -6.84 11.89 -2.43
CA PHE A 63 -7.11 13.29 -2.81
C PHE A 63 -6.47 14.32 -1.85
N GLY A 64 -5.63 13.86 -0.90
CA GLY A 64 -5.00 14.75 0.10
C GLY A 64 -5.99 15.34 1.09
N ASP A 65 -7.06 14.62 1.42
CA ASP A 65 -8.16 15.06 2.28
C ASP A 65 -8.86 16.36 1.77
N ALA A 66 -8.80 16.63 0.47
CA ALA A 66 -9.34 17.86 -0.10
C ALA A 66 -10.83 17.79 -0.44
N ILE A 67 -11.37 16.60 -0.65
CA ILE A 67 -12.75 16.35 -1.05
C ILE A 67 -13.56 15.92 0.18
N LYS A 68 -14.49 16.78 0.63
CA LYS A 68 -15.15 16.58 1.93
C LYS A 68 -16.67 16.64 1.90
N LYS A 69 -17.26 17.21 0.88
CA LYS A 69 -18.71 17.47 0.83
C LYS A 69 -19.24 17.51 -0.60
N PRO A 70 -20.54 17.29 -0.79
CA PRO A 70 -21.18 17.49 -2.09
C PRO A 70 -20.90 18.86 -2.67
N GLY A 71 -20.51 18.88 -3.95
CA GLY A 71 -20.09 20.07 -4.69
C GLY A 71 -18.58 20.28 -4.76
N ASP A 72 -17.78 19.55 -3.98
CA ASP A 72 -16.35 19.48 -4.20
C ASP A 72 -16.06 18.70 -5.49
N THR A 73 -14.91 18.97 -6.12
CA THR A 73 -14.50 18.39 -7.41
C THR A 73 -13.10 17.81 -7.33
N LEU A 74 -12.77 16.88 -8.22
CA LEU A 74 -11.43 16.27 -8.27
C LEU A 74 -10.32 17.31 -8.48
N SER A 75 -10.61 18.42 -9.17
CA SER A 75 -9.63 19.49 -9.37
C SER A 75 -9.20 20.22 -8.08
N MET A 76 -9.86 19.95 -6.94
CA MET A 76 -9.45 20.49 -5.63
C MET A 76 -8.32 19.70 -5.00
N ALA A 77 -8.06 18.45 -5.46
CA ALA A 77 -6.94 17.66 -4.97
C ALA A 77 -5.62 18.32 -5.36
N PRO A 78 -4.68 18.49 -4.42
CA PRO A 78 -3.39 19.16 -4.69
C PRO A 78 -2.45 18.28 -5.51
N GLY A 79 -2.77 17.03 -5.69
CA GLY A 79 -2.06 15.98 -6.41
C GLY A 79 -2.67 14.63 -6.07
N ASP A 80 -2.24 13.58 -6.75
CA ASP A 80 -2.77 12.24 -6.57
C ASP A 80 -1.87 11.41 -5.66
N ASN A 81 -2.46 10.64 -4.75
CA ASN A 81 -1.82 9.67 -3.86
C ASN A 81 -0.64 10.27 -3.05
N PRO A 82 -0.93 11.19 -2.10
CA PRO A 82 0.10 11.74 -1.23
C PRO A 82 0.72 10.65 -0.34
N LEU A 83 2.04 10.58 -0.32
CA LEU A 83 2.83 9.59 0.41
C LEU A 83 3.39 10.17 1.70
N THR A 84 3.17 9.50 2.81
CA THR A 84 3.85 9.76 4.09
C THR A 84 5.22 9.07 4.08
N GLY A 85 6.27 9.82 4.40
CA GLY A 85 7.65 9.35 4.35
C GLY A 85 8.57 10.31 3.57
N PRO A 86 9.79 9.85 3.15
CA PRO A 86 10.32 8.50 3.35
C PRO A 86 10.87 8.25 4.76
N PHE A 87 10.79 7.00 5.16
CA PHE A 87 11.38 6.50 6.39
C PHE A 87 12.67 5.74 6.07
N PHE A 88 13.77 6.14 6.69
CA PHE A 88 15.09 5.50 6.52
C PHE A 88 15.19 4.28 7.44
N ILE A 89 15.53 3.12 6.90
CA ILE A 89 15.74 1.91 7.67
C ILE A 89 17.23 1.73 7.93
N ASP A 90 17.63 1.85 9.19
CA ASP A 90 19.04 1.77 9.62
C ASP A 90 19.64 0.41 9.24
N GLY A 91 20.78 0.46 8.56
CA GLY A 91 21.48 -0.75 8.12
C GLY A 91 20.98 -1.35 6.81
N ALA A 92 19.93 -0.81 6.19
CA ALA A 92 19.49 -1.27 4.86
C ALA A 92 20.47 -0.82 3.78
N GLU A 93 20.93 -1.78 2.97
CA GLU A 93 21.86 -1.56 1.85
C GLU A 93 21.29 -2.19 0.56
N PRO A 94 21.63 -1.66 -0.60
CA PRO A 94 21.20 -2.25 -1.87
C PRO A 94 21.54 -3.75 -1.96
N GLY A 95 20.52 -4.55 -2.31
CA GLY A 95 20.63 -6.01 -2.36
C GLY A 95 20.10 -6.73 -1.11
N ASP A 96 19.66 -6.00 -0.10
CA ASP A 96 18.86 -6.53 1.00
C ASP A 96 17.38 -6.59 0.61
N THR A 97 16.57 -7.21 1.46
CA THR A 97 15.10 -7.16 1.40
C THR A 97 14.57 -6.47 2.64
N LEU A 98 13.76 -5.43 2.46
CA LEU A 98 12.99 -4.79 3.52
C LEU A 98 11.69 -5.58 3.73
N ALA A 99 11.38 -5.95 4.97
CA ALA A 99 10.10 -6.51 5.38
C ALA A 99 9.30 -5.44 6.13
N ALA A 100 8.07 -5.20 5.69
CA ALA A 100 7.13 -4.29 6.31
C ALA A 100 5.88 -5.08 6.74
N LYS A 101 5.80 -5.46 8.02
CA LYS A 101 4.66 -6.17 8.59
C LYS A 101 3.59 -5.19 9.04
N ILE A 102 2.41 -5.29 8.47
CA ILE A 102 1.27 -4.44 8.80
C ILE A 102 0.61 -4.99 10.06
N LEU A 103 0.76 -4.26 11.16
CA LEU A 103 0.26 -4.66 12.47
C LEU A 103 -1.16 -4.16 12.71
N ASP A 104 -1.47 -2.96 12.19
CA ASP A 104 -2.75 -2.29 12.42
C ASP A 104 -3.03 -1.26 11.33
N LEU A 105 -4.29 -1.18 10.89
CA LEU A 105 -4.82 -0.15 10.00
C LEU A 105 -6.21 0.26 10.49
N GLU A 106 -6.34 1.51 10.91
CA GLU A 106 -7.61 2.09 11.36
C GLU A 106 -8.05 3.18 10.38
N VAL A 107 -9.31 3.13 9.95
CA VAL A 107 -9.90 4.24 9.19
C VAL A 107 -9.97 5.47 10.09
N ASN A 108 -9.34 6.56 9.66
CA ASN A 108 -9.22 7.80 10.43
C ASN A 108 -10.22 8.83 9.90
N GLY A 109 -11.47 8.73 10.33
CA GLY A 109 -12.54 9.62 9.95
C GLY A 109 -13.87 8.90 9.79
N ASP A 110 -14.94 9.67 9.66
CA ASP A 110 -16.32 9.16 9.60
C ASP A 110 -16.87 9.08 8.17
N GLN A 111 -16.01 9.33 7.17
CA GLN A 111 -16.40 9.36 5.77
C GLN A 111 -15.27 8.90 4.86
N GLY A 112 -15.60 8.04 3.90
CA GLY A 112 -14.75 7.76 2.74
C GLY A 112 -15.24 8.49 1.49
N VAL A 113 -14.38 8.58 0.49
CA VAL A 113 -14.65 9.21 -0.80
C VAL A 113 -14.35 8.21 -1.91
N GLY A 114 -15.26 8.05 -2.87
CA GLY A 114 -15.01 7.35 -4.11
C GLY A 114 -15.28 8.29 -5.27
N ALA A 115 -14.55 8.13 -6.35
CA ALA A 115 -14.69 9.01 -7.51
C ALA A 115 -14.65 8.26 -8.83
N LEU A 116 -15.30 8.83 -9.81
CA LEU A 116 -15.17 8.49 -11.22
C LEU A 116 -14.62 9.73 -11.92
N GLY A 117 -13.38 9.67 -12.38
CA GLY A 117 -12.72 10.78 -13.08
C GLY A 117 -12.64 10.51 -14.59
N PRO A 118 -12.98 11.49 -15.45
CA PRO A 118 -12.80 11.33 -16.90
C PRO A 118 -11.36 11.00 -17.26
N GLY A 119 -11.17 9.92 -18.02
CA GLY A 119 -9.84 9.47 -18.44
C GLY A 119 -9.04 8.70 -17.39
N PHE A 120 -9.65 8.34 -16.26
CA PHE A 120 -9.04 7.56 -15.19
C PHE A 120 -9.90 6.32 -14.85
N GLY A 121 -9.23 5.20 -14.56
CA GLY A 121 -9.90 3.92 -14.33
C GLY A 121 -10.28 3.16 -15.60
N ALA A 122 -10.54 1.86 -15.46
CA ALA A 122 -10.81 0.96 -16.60
C ALA A 122 -12.17 1.22 -17.26
N LEU A 123 -13.12 1.83 -16.55
CA LEU A 123 -14.45 2.16 -17.10
C LEU A 123 -14.49 3.48 -17.84
N ASN A 124 -13.49 4.33 -17.70
CA ASN A 124 -13.45 5.61 -18.37
C ASN A 124 -12.63 5.55 -19.65
N ALA A 125 -13.15 6.20 -20.69
CA ALA A 125 -12.40 6.34 -21.92
C ALA A 125 -11.15 7.17 -21.70
N THR A 126 -10.02 6.61 -22.06
CA THR A 126 -8.80 7.37 -22.32
C THR A 126 -8.67 7.61 -23.81
N ASN A 127 -7.74 8.48 -24.23
CA ASN A 127 -7.46 8.69 -25.66
C ASN A 127 -6.95 7.42 -26.37
N TYR A 128 -6.50 6.42 -25.60
CA TYR A 128 -5.87 5.21 -26.13
C TYR A 128 -6.77 3.98 -25.98
N THR A 129 -7.62 3.94 -24.95
CA THR A 129 -8.47 2.78 -24.61
C THR A 129 -9.88 3.26 -24.27
N PRO A 130 -10.70 3.67 -25.27
CA PRO A 130 -12.09 4.07 -25.01
C PRO A 130 -12.93 2.83 -24.67
N MET A 131 -13.05 2.49 -23.39
CA MET A 131 -13.94 1.43 -22.93
C MET A 131 -15.40 1.83 -23.02
N LEU A 132 -15.69 3.09 -22.69
CA LEU A 132 -17.02 3.69 -22.82
C LEU A 132 -16.95 4.94 -23.68
N ASN A 133 -17.88 5.09 -24.60
CA ASN A 133 -17.97 6.25 -25.46
C ASN A 133 -19.45 6.72 -25.55
N PRO A 134 -19.81 7.93 -25.10
CA PRO A 134 -18.90 8.94 -24.55
C PRO A 134 -18.34 8.58 -23.18
N ALA A 135 -17.19 9.19 -22.79
CA ALA A 135 -16.62 9.02 -21.45
C ALA A 135 -17.64 9.44 -20.37
N LEU A 136 -17.62 8.71 -19.26
CA LEU A 136 -18.48 9.04 -18.13
C LEU A 136 -18.03 10.39 -17.52
N PRO A 137 -18.98 11.24 -17.11
CA PRO A 137 -18.65 12.49 -16.44
C PRO A 137 -18.08 12.23 -15.04
N GLU A 138 -17.37 13.23 -14.52
CA GLU A 138 -16.94 13.20 -13.11
C GLU A 138 -18.13 12.97 -12.19
N LYS A 139 -17.97 12.03 -11.26
CA LYS A 139 -18.91 11.78 -10.17
C LYS A 139 -18.15 11.48 -8.90
N ILE A 140 -18.64 11.96 -7.77
CA ILE A 140 -18.06 11.74 -6.45
C ILE A 140 -19.12 11.14 -5.54
N TRP A 141 -18.74 10.11 -4.80
CA TRP A 141 -19.56 9.48 -3.78
C TRP A 141 -18.92 9.69 -2.41
N PHE A 142 -19.75 9.97 -1.42
CA PHE A 142 -19.36 10.00 -0.03
C PHE A 142 -19.93 8.79 0.68
N TYR A 143 -19.07 8.08 1.41
CA TYR A 143 -19.41 6.85 2.10
C TYR A 143 -19.35 7.08 3.61
N PRO A 144 -20.49 7.32 4.28
CA PRO A 144 -20.50 7.37 5.74
C PRO A 144 -19.91 6.07 6.33
N ILE A 145 -18.96 6.21 7.26
CA ILE A 145 -18.30 5.11 7.96
C ILE A 145 -19.00 4.88 9.30
N ASP A 146 -19.38 3.66 9.56
CA ASP A 146 -19.91 3.20 10.84
C ASP A 146 -18.85 2.32 11.51
N HIS A 147 -18.07 2.92 12.40
CA HIS A 147 -17.01 2.22 13.12
C HIS A 147 -17.55 1.13 14.06
N ALA A 148 -18.77 1.27 14.56
CA ALA A 148 -19.37 0.29 15.45
C ALA A 148 -19.73 -1.02 14.74
N THR A 149 -20.13 -0.93 13.46
CA THR A 149 -20.47 -2.10 12.63
C THR A 149 -19.38 -2.45 11.62
N ASN A 150 -18.29 -1.67 11.60
CA ASN A 150 -17.18 -1.83 10.64
C ASN A 150 -17.68 -1.86 9.19
N THR A 151 -18.49 -0.87 8.81
CA THR A 151 -19.09 -0.77 7.48
C THR A 151 -19.03 0.64 6.92
N ALA A 152 -18.91 0.76 5.59
CA ALA A 152 -19.20 1.97 4.83
C ALA A 152 -20.59 1.87 4.20
N THR A 153 -21.30 2.98 4.06
CA THR A 153 -22.59 3.02 3.38
C THR A 153 -22.45 3.59 1.98
N PHE A 154 -22.69 2.79 0.95
CA PHE A 154 -22.90 3.28 -0.41
C PHE A 154 -24.34 3.77 -0.58
N GLN A 155 -24.50 4.94 -1.18
CA GLN A 155 -25.77 5.48 -1.62
C GLN A 155 -25.68 5.85 -3.11
N ALA A 156 -26.55 5.25 -3.93
CA ALA A 156 -26.63 5.60 -5.33
C ALA A 156 -27.08 7.06 -5.52
N LEU A 157 -26.48 7.76 -6.48
CA LEU A 157 -26.75 9.20 -6.71
C LEU A 157 -28.16 9.44 -7.26
N ASP A 158 -28.63 8.54 -8.14
CA ASP A 158 -29.85 8.75 -8.92
C ASP A 158 -31.01 7.80 -8.51
N SER A 159 -30.89 7.13 -7.35
CA SER A 159 -31.92 6.21 -6.84
C SER A 159 -31.90 6.12 -5.32
N LYS A 160 -32.91 5.41 -4.77
CA LYS A 160 -32.97 5.11 -3.32
C LYS A 160 -32.13 3.89 -2.93
N PHE A 161 -31.38 3.33 -3.88
CA PHE A 161 -30.56 2.15 -3.59
C PHE A 161 -29.43 2.52 -2.64
N SER A 162 -29.30 1.73 -1.58
CA SER A 162 -28.21 1.87 -0.60
C SER A 162 -27.79 0.49 -0.12
N VAL A 163 -26.52 0.32 0.17
CA VAL A 163 -25.96 -0.93 0.68
C VAL A 163 -24.83 -0.65 1.66
N LYS A 164 -24.71 -1.47 2.71
CA LYS A 164 -23.57 -1.47 3.62
C LYS A 164 -22.46 -2.36 3.07
N ILE A 165 -21.25 -1.84 3.03
CA ILE A 165 -20.04 -2.50 2.55
C ILE A 165 -19.15 -2.76 3.77
N PRO A 166 -18.77 -4.02 4.07
CA PRO A 166 -17.82 -4.31 5.12
C PRO A 166 -16.47 -3.62 4.86
N LEU A 167 -15.83 -3.11 5.90
CA LEU A 167 -14.50 -2.53 5.78
C LEU A 167 -13.42 -3.61 5.81
N HIS A 168 -12.48 -3.49 4.90
CA HIS A 168 -11.24 -4.26 4.81
C HIS A 168 -10.09 -3.30 4.52
N PRO A 169 -9.62 -2.51 5.51
CA PRO A 169 -8.63 -1.48 5.26
C PRO A 169 -7.29 -2.04 4.77
N PHE A 170 -6.71 -1.38 3.77
CA PHE A 170 -5.39 -1.70 3.26
C PHE A 170 -4.70 -0.46 2.67
N LEU A 171 -3.41 -0.56 2.40
CA LEU A 171 -2.62 0.51 1.79
C LEU A 171 -2.56 0.27 0.27
N GLY A 172 -3.16 1.15 -0.53
CA GLY A 172 -3.02 1.16 -1.99
C GLY A 172 -1.56 1.44 -2.37
N CYS A 173 -0.99 2.49 -1.75
CA CYS A 173 0.40 2.87 -1.93
C CYS A 173 1.27 2.40 -0.77
N ILE A 174 2.21 1.49 -1.08
CA ILE A 174 3.32 1.13 -0.19
C ILE A 174 4.54 0.77 -1.03
N GLY A 175 5.72 1.34 -0.72
CA GLY A 175 6.90 1.09 -1.53
C GLY A 175 8.15 1.77 -0.98
N VAL A 176 9.25 1.55 -1.69
CA VAL A 176 10.58 2.07 -1.35
C VAL A 176 11.11 2.98 -2.47
N ALA A 177 12.19 3.69 -2.23
CA ALA A 177 12.81 4.49 -3.29
C ALA A 177 13.31 3.58 -4.44
N PRO A 178 13.04 3.96 -5.71
CA PRO A 178 13.55 3.23 -6.88
C PRO A 178 15.06 3.33 -7.02
N ALA A 179 15.65 2.43 -7.83
CA ALA A 179 17.07 2.42 -8.14
C ALA A 179 17.49 3.63 -9.00
N GLY A 180 18.80 3.83 -9.14
CA GLY A 180 19.38 4.73 -10.13
C GLY A 180 19.13 6.23 -9.92
N GLY A 181 18.62 6.64 -8.75
CA GLY A 181 18.27 8.03 -8.48
C GLY A 181 16.99 8.50 -9.19
N GLU A 182 16.17 7.57 -9.64
CA GLU A 182 14.89 7.88 -10.27
C GLU A 182 13.89 8.48 -9.28
N ALA A 183 12.96 9.26 -9.80
CA ALA A 183 11.74 9.67 -9.13
C ALA A 183 10.54 9.12 -9.92
N ARG A 184 9.71 8.33 -9.26
CA ARG A 184 8.54 7.70 -9.86
C ARG A 184 7.28 8.26 -9.23
N SER A 185 6.27 8.56 -10.05
CA SER A 185 4.97 9.05 -9.57
C SER A 185 4.37 8.13 -8.53
N SER A 186 3.69 8.71 -7.54
CA SER A 186 2.96 7.97 -6.50
C SER A 186 1.86 7.06 -7.06
N ILE A 187 1.31 7.36 -8.22
CA ILE A 187 0.24 6.58 -8.88
C ILE A 187 0.78 5.43 -9.77
N VAL A 188 2.09 5.19 -9.78
CA VAL A 188 2.68 4.16 -10.65
C VAL A 188 3.25 3.03 -9.82
N PRO A 189 2.76 1.79 -9.97
CA PRO A 189 3.39 0.62 -9.37
C PRO A 189 4.55 0.11 -10.24
N ALA A 190 5.59 -0.42 -9.59
CA ALA A 190 6.73 -1.06 -10.27
C ALA A 190 7.51 -1.98 -9.32
N GLU A 191 8.76 -2.31 -9.67
CA GLU A 191 9.65 -3.17 -8.88
C GLU A 191 9.93 -2.65 -7.46
N PHE A 192 9.74 -1.37 -7.21
CA PHE A 192 9.89 -0.73 -5.89
C PHE A 192 8.62 -0.80 -5.02
N GLY A 193 7.54 -1.41 -5.49
CA GLY A 193 6.19 -1.31 -4.92
C GLY A 193 5.40 -0.20 -5.59
N GLY A 194 4.91 0.76 -4.83
CA GLY A 194 4.16 1.90 -5.37
C GLY A 194 2.66 1.75 -5.17
N ASN A 195 1.88 2.25 -6.11
CA ASN A 195 0.42 2.13 -6.14
C ASN A 195 0.02 0.73 -6.65
N MET A 196 0.13 -0.24 -5.76
CA MET A 196 -0.13 -1.63 -6.14
C MET A 196 -1.61 -1.99 -6.06
N ASP A 197 -2.41 -1.22 -5.31
CA ASP A 197 -3.84 -1.44 -5.07
C ASP A 197 -4.14 -2.92 -4.78
N ALA A 198 -3.26 -3.50 -3.95
CA ALA A 198 -3.33 -4.91 -3.58
C ALA A 198 -3.96 -5.05 -2.19
N PRO A 199 -5.16 -5.65 -2.08
CA PRO A 199 -5.82 -5.86 -0.78
C PRO A 199 -4.98 -6.66 0.23
N GLU A 200 -3.96 -7.35 -0.24
CA GLU A 200 -2.97 -8.04 0.59
C GLU A 200 -2.07 -7.07 1.39
N ALA A 201 -2.04 -5.77 1.04
CA ALA A 201 -1.38 -4.75 1.88
C ALA A 201 -2.22 -4.40 3.12
N SER A 202 -2.72 -5.40 3.82
CA SER A 202 -3.65 -5.33 4.96
C SER A 202 -3.08 -5.94 6.24
N VAL A 203 -3.79 -5.75 7.33
CA VAL A 203 -3.39 -6.22 8.67
C VAL A 203 -3.09 -7.73 8.69
N GLY A 204 -1.99 -8.08 9.33
CA GLY A 204 -1.51 -9.47 9.46
C GLY A 204 -0.54 -9.89 8.36
N ASN A 205 -0.50 -9.19 7.24
CA ASN A 205 0.41 -9.50 6.13
C ASN A 205 1.76 -8.78 6.29
N THR A 206 2.78 -9.36 5.67
CA THR A 206 4.10 -8.74 5.50
C THR A 206 4.32 -8.45 4.03
N VAL A 207 4.72 -7.22 3.72
CA VAL A 207 5.13 -6.82 2.38
C VAL A 207 6.65 -6.75 2.34
N TYR A 208 7.26 -7.45 1.38
CA TYR A 208 8.70 -7.45 1.16
C TYR A 208 9.04 -6.60 -0.05
N PHE A 209 10.07 -5.75 0.08
CA PHE A 209 10.54 -4.88 -0.98
C PHE A 209 12.03 -5.09 -1.27
N PRO A 210 12.47 -4.96 -2.53
CA PRO A 210 13.89 -4.87 -2.83
C PRO A 210 14.45 -3.57 -2.25
N VAL A 211 15.57 -3.63 -1.53
CA VAL A 211 16.31 -2.43 -1.15
C VAL A 211 17.17 -2.00 -2.32
N ASN A 212 16.81 -0.88 -2.94
CA ASN A 212 17.48 -0.34 -4.13
C ASN A 212 18.51 0.74 -3.79
N VAL A 213 18.30 1.44 -2.68
CA VAL A 213 19.14 2.53 -2.20
C VAL A 213 19.43 2.36 -0.71
N LYS A 214 20.50 2.98 -0.22
CA LYS A 214 20.82 2.96 1.19
C LYS A 214 19.64 3.47 2.03
N GLY A 215 19.29 2.70 3.07
CA GLY A 215 18.17 3.02 3.93
C GLY A 215 16.80 2.59 3.37
N GLY A 216 16.72 2.04 2.14
CA GLY A 216 15.49 1.61 1.49
C GLY A 216 14.51 2.75 1.20
N LEU A 217 14.28 3.65 2.17
CA LEU A 217 13.36 4.80 2.09
C LEU A 217 11.91 4.37 1.86
N LEU A 218 11.28 3.87 2.91
CA LEU A 218 9.90 3.39 2.90
C LEU A 218 8.90 4.55 2.85
N TYR A 219 7.86 4.40 2.03
CA TYR A 219 6.73 5.32 1.89
C TYR A 219 5.42 4.56 2.07
N LEU A 220 4.40 5.24 2.61
CA LEU A 220 3.03 4.76 2.78
C LEU A 220 2.05 5.82 2.30
N GLY A 221 0.95 5.43 1.72
CA GLY A 221 -0.09 6.36 1.27
C GLY A 221 -1.36 5.64 0.83
N ASP A 222 -2.32 6.41 0.35
CA ASP A 222 -3.44 5.89 -0.39
C ASP A 222 -4.21 4.82 0.38
N GLY A 223 -4.88 5.25 1.44
CA GLY A 223 -5.62 4.36 2.33
C GLY A 223 -6.99 4.01 1.76
N HIS A 224 -7.26 2.71 1.61
CA HIS A 224 -8.55 2.20 1.17
C HIS A 224 -9.32 1.60 2.34
N ALA A 225 -10.58 1.95 2.49
CA ALA A 225 -11.48 1.31 3.46
C ALA A 225 -12.05 0.00 2.92
N ALA A 226 -12.29 -0.07 1.61
CA ALA A 226 -12.67 -1.26 0.86
C ALA A 226 -12.52 -0.98 -0.65
N MET A 227 -12.21 -2.01 -1.42
CA MET A 227 -12.07 -1.94 -2.87
C MET A 227 -12.56 -3.25 -3.50
N GLY A 228 -13.15 -3.15 -4.68
CA GLY A 228 -13.38 -4.31 -5.55
C GLY A 228 -12.13 -4.66 -6.36
N ASP A 229 -11.97 -5.93 -6.74
CA ASP A 229 -10.82 -6.38 -7.51
C ASP A 229 -10.63 -5.56 -8.79
N GLY A 230 -9.37 -5.12 -8.99
CA GLY A 230 -8.97 -4.37 -10.18
C GLY A 230 -9.35 -2.89 -10.17
N GLU A 231 -9.96 -2.39 -9.08
CA GLU A 231 -10.29 -0.96 -8.91
C GLU A 231 -10.89 -0.30 -10.16
N VAL A 232 -11.88 -0.96 -10.74
CA VAL A 232 -12.37 -0.73 -12.11
C VAL A 232 -12.82 0.71 -12.36
N ALA A 233 -13.31 1.40 -11.32
CA ALA A 233 -13.72 2.81 -11.41
C ALA A 233 -12.52 3.79 -11.35
N GLY A 234 -11.34 3.33 -10.94
CA GLY A 234 -10.14 4.14 -10.74
C GLY A 234 -10.03 4.81 -9.37
N ALA A 235 -10.96 4.54 -8.46
CA ALA A 235 -10.91 4.89 -7.06
C ALA A 235 -11.68 3.84 -6.24
N ALA A 236 -11.16 3.53 -5.08
CA ALA A 236 -11.77 2.67 -4.06
C ALA A 236 -12.75 3.47 -3.17
N ILE A 237 -12.95 3.04 -1.94
CA ILE A 237 -13.44 3.88 -0.86
C ILE A 237 -12.21 4.48 -0.18
N GLU A 238 -11.82 5.64 -0.63
CA GLU A 238 -10.62 6.36 -0.22
C GLU A 238 -10.79 6.95 1.18
N VAL A 239 -9.84 6.70 2.05
CA VAL A 239 -9.86 7.16 3.44
C VAL A 239 -8.45 7.48 3.93
N PRO A 240 -8.28 8.46 4.83
CA PRO A 240 -7.07 8.52 5.62
C PRO A 240 -7.00 7.32 6.57
N LEU A 241 -5.82 6.73 6.72
CA LEU A 241 -5.57 5.64 7.66
C LEU A 241 -4.61 6.06 8.76
N ARG A 242 -4.81 5.55 9.96
CA ARG A 242 -3.75 5.34 10.92
C ARG A 242 -3.13 3.98 10.66
N ALA A 243 -1.80 3.92 10.57
CA ALA A 243 -1.07 2.73 10.23
C ALA A 243 0.01 2.41 11.26
N ARG A 244 0.10 1.15 11.67
CA ARG A 244 1.21 0.62 12.46
C ARG A 244 1.92 -0.46 11.68
N VAL A 245 3.18 -0.21 11.34
CA VAL A 245 3.98 -1.09 10.49
C VAL A 245 5.30 -1.40 11.18
N GLN A 246 5.57 -2.67 11.41
CA GLN A 246 6.87 -3.13 11.90
C GLN A 246 7.80 -3.32 10.71
N VAL A 247 9.02 -2.77 10.81
CA VAL A 247 10.03 -2.94 9.77
C VAL A 247 11.12 -3.92 10.20
N ASP A 248 11.61 -4.72 9.24
CA ASP A 248 12.74 -5.61 9.46
C ASP A 248 13.58 -5.75 8.18
N LEU A 249 14.78 -6.32 8.27
CA LEU A 249 15.69 -6.51 7.16
C LEU A 249 16.15 -7.96 7.02
N ILE A 250 16.12 -8.47 5.80
CA ILE A 250 16.75 -9.73 5.42
C ILE A 250 18.03 -9.36 4.66
N LYS A 251 19.14 -9.45 5.35
CA LYS A 251 20.45 -9.04 4.84
C LYS A 251 20.97 -9.98 3.75
N GLY A 252 21.47 -9.38 2.66
CA GLY A 252 22.08 -10.13 1.55
C GLY A 252 21.10 -11.00 0.76
N HIS A 253 19.81 -10.87 1.00
CA HIS A 253 18.77 -11.58 0.25
C HIS A 253 18.09 -10.63 -0.73
N LYS A 254 18.46 -10.73 -2.00
CA LYS A 254 17.91 -9.87 -3.05
C LYS A 254 16.63 -10.48 -3.61
N ILE A 255 15.57 -9.68 -3.63
CA ILE A 255 14.37 -9.90 -4.45
C ILE A 255 14.31 -8.84 -5.56
N ASN A 256 13.56 -9.08 -6.60
CA ASN A 256 13.43 -8.14 -7.72
C ASN A 256 12.08 -7.44 -7.77
N TRP A 257 11.07 -8.00 -7.12
CA TRP A 257 9.69 -7.52 -7.09
C TRP A 257 9.09 -7.65 -5.70
N PRO A 258 8.11 -6.81 -5.33
CA PRO A 258 7.40 -6.94 -4.08
C PRO A 258 6.76 -8.31 -3.90
N ARG A 259 6.67 -8.74 -2.65
CA ARG A 259 5.97 -9.96 -2.23
C ARG A 259 5.06 -9.64 -1.07
N PHE A 260 3.90 -10.28 -1.05
CA PHE A 260 3.01 -10.32 0.11
C PHE A 260 3.07 -11.71 0.72
N GLU A 261 3.09 -11.79 2.03
CA GLU A 261 3.11 -13.06 2.75
C GLU A 261 2.27 -12.96 4.02
N ASN A 262 1.49 -14.01 4.26
CA ASN A 262 0.80 -14.25 5.51
C ASN A 262 1.01 -15.72 5.93
N GLU A 263 0.34 -16.18 6.98
CA GLU A 263 0.48 -17.55 7.50
C GLU A 263 0.02 -18.64 6.50
N GLN A 264 -0.73 -18.28 5.47
CA GLN A 264 -1.38 -19.22 4.55
C GLN A 264 -0.80 -19.20 3.14
N ALA A 265 -0.27 -18.07 2.70
CA ALA A 265 0.14 -17.85 1.32
C ALA A 265 1.29 -16.87 1.17
N SER A 266 2.01 -17.00 0.06
CA SER A 266 2.97 -16.01 -0.43
C SER A 266 2.62 -15.65 -1.86
N LEU A 267 2.46 -14.35 -2.14
CA LEU A 267 2.17 -13.80 -3.46
C LEU A 267 3.33 -12.92 -3.90
N THR A 268 3.87 -13.15 -5.09
CA THR A 268 4.87 -12.27 -5.72
C THR A 268 4.18 -11.45 -6.79
N MET A 269 4.45 -10.15 -6.84
CA MET A 269 3.93 -9.22 -7.86
C MET A 269 4.91 -9.12 -9.05
N PRO A 270 4.89 -10.04 -10.03
CA PRO A 270 5.94 -10.15 -11.04
C PRO A 270 5.78 -9.19 -12.23
N ALA A 271 4.62 -8.56 -12.37
CA ALA A 271 4.27 -7.74 -13.51
C ALA A 271 3.31 -6.64 -13.10
N LEU A 272 3.86 -5.55 -12.59
CA LEU A 272 3.13 -4.30 -12.41
C LEU A 272 3.42 -3.43 -13.65
N SER A 273 2.37 -3.01 -14.34
CA SER A 273 2.49 -2.15 -15.52
C SER A 273 1.84 -0.80 -15.24
N SER A 274 2.56 0.25 -15.56
CA SER A 274 2.02 1.62 -15.58
C SER A 274 1.35 1.98 -16.91
N THR A 275 1.34 1.04 -17.85
CA THR A 275 0.72 1.24 -19.17
C THR A 275 -0.32 0.17 -19.41
N PHE A 276 -1.54 0.61 -19.61
CA PHE A 276 -2.61 -0.18 -20.20
C PHE A 276 -2.66 0.04 -21.70
#